data_da7224024a2c8314a22f1a3cb100db76
#
_entry.id   da7224024a2c8314a22f1a3cb100db76
#
_cell.length_a   1.000
_cell.length_b   1.000
_cell.length_c   1.000
_cell.angle_alpha   90.00
_cell.angle_beta   90.00
_cell.angle_gamma   90.00
#
_symmetry.space_group_name_H-M   'P 1'
#
loop_
_entity.id
_entity.type
_entity.pdbx_description
1 polymer ?
#
loop_
_entity_poly.entity_id
_entity_poly.type
_entity_poly.pdbx_seq_one_letter_code
_entity_poly.pdbx_strand_id
1 'polypeptide(L)'
;MKISIEPTVFRVPAKGDVTINQLEVAVASYSLNAGATAYYDLQKIETVAMTRPSINPDGTPGVETYSGVNTFSYGLAGNISLTGNQFSNWGTNDDYFVNCIATNLGLTPI
;
A
#
# COMPACT_ATOMS: atom_id res chain seq x y z
N MET A 1 7.66 -0.74 -2.63
CA MET A 1 7.47 0.48 -1.80
C MET A 1 6.02 0.54 -1.35
N LYS A 2 5.80 0.71 -0.07
CA LYS A 2 4.46 0.80 0.52
C LYS A 2 4.39 2.03 1.41
N ILE A 3 3.24 2.69 1.40
CA ILE A 3 3.02 3.89 2.21
C ILE A 3 1.57 3.88 2.71
N SER A 4 1.39 4.27 3.97
CA SER A 4 0.06 4.52 4.52
C SER A 4 -0.49 5.84 3.98
N ILE A 5 -1.75 5.84 3.61
CA ILE A 5 -2.46 7.03 3.13
C ILE A 5 -3.69 7.26 3.99
N GLU A 6 -4.20 8.49 3.99
CA GLU A 6 -5.48 8.79 4.60
C GLU A 6 -6.57 7.95 3.93
N PRO A 7 -7.51 7.37 4.71
CA PRO A 7 -8.57 6.54 4.14
C PRO A 7 -9.32 7.28 3.03
N THR A 8 -9.40 6.66 1.87
CA THR A 8 -10.05 7.23 0.68
C THR A 8 -11.01 6.21 0.12
N VAL A 9 -12.22 6.64 -0.22
CA VAL A 9 -13.28 5.78 -0.75
C VAL A 9 -13.23 5.76 -2.26
N PHE A 10 -13.23 4.55 -2.83
CA PHE A 10 -13.33 4.31 -4.26
C PHE A 10 -14.52 3.42 -4.55
N ARG A 11 -15.16 3.63 -5.70
CA ARG A 11 -16.24 2.78 -6.15
C ARG A 11 -15.71 1.68 -7.06
N VAL A 12 -15.98 0.44 -6.67
CA VAL A 12 -15.63 -0.75 -7.46
C VAL A 12 -16.94 -1.33 -8.01
N PRO A 13 -17.11 -1.43 -9.35
CA PRO A 13 -18.41 -1.82 -9.92
C PRO A 13 -18.99 -3.14 -9.40
N ALA A 14 -18.13 -4.11 -9.09
CA ALA A 14 -18.59 -5.43 -8.61
C ALA A 14 -18.77 -5.50 -7.09
N LYS A 15 -18.28 -4.52 -6.32
CA LYS A 15 -18.21 -4.56 -4.85
C LYS A 15 -18.83 -3.34 -4.15
N GLY A 16 -19.15 -2.28 -4.90
CA GLY A 16 -19.60 -1.02 -4.33
C GLY A 16 -18.43 -0.16 -3.82
N ASP A 17 -18.69 0.64 -2.78
CA ASP A 17 -17.66 1.52 -2.22
C ASP A 17 -16.69 0.73 -1.35
N VAL A 18 -15.39 0.94 -1.59
CA VAL A 18 -14.31 0.35 -0.79
C VAL A 18 -13.42 1.46 -0.25
N THR A 19 -12.91 1.29 0.96
CA THR A 19 -12.01 2.24 1.60
C THR A 19 -10.58 1.74 1.46
N ILE A 20 -9.71 2.57 0.92
CA ILE A 20 -8.29 2.28 0.69
C ILE A 20 -7.46 3.09 1.68
N ASN A 21 -6.48 2.47 2.31
CA ASN A 21 -5.60 3.11 3.28
C ASN A 21 -4.11 2.81 3.07
N GLN A 22 -3.76 2.11 2.00
CA GLN A 22 -2.36 1.83 1.65
C GLN A 22 -2.15 1.93 0.15
N LEU A 23 -1.00 2.46 -0.24
CA LEU A 23 -0.51 2.48 -1.61
C LEU A 23 0.75 1.62 -1.69
N GLU A 24 0.77 0.68 -2.62
CA GLU A 24 1.96 -0.08 -2.99
C GLU A 24 2.43 0.36 -4.37
N VAL A 25 3.72 0.61 -4.53
CA VAL A 25 4.33 1.10 -5.77
C VAL A 25 5.54 0.26 -6.11
N ALA A 26 5.68 -0.09 -7.37
CA ALA A 26 6.87 -0.72 -7.92
C ALA A 26 7.33 0.04 -9.15
N VAL A 27 8.64 0.23 -9.31
CA VAL A 27 9.19 0.84 -10.52
C VAL A 27 9.14 -0.19 -11.64
N ALA A 28 8.38 0.11 -12.69
CA ALA A 28 8.26 -0.77 -13.85
C ALA A 28 9.40 -0.56 -14.85
N SER A 29 9.76 0.70 -15.09
CA SER A 29 10.86 1.06 -15.98
C SER A 29 11.31 2.50 -15.70
N TYR A 30 12.53 2.84 -16.07
CA TYR A 30 12.99 4.22 -16.02
C TYR A 30 13.98 4.50 -17.14
N SER A 31 14.06 5.79 -17.52
CA SER A 31 15.05 6.31 -18.46
C SER A 31 15.65 7.58 -17.87
N LEU A 32 16.97 7.70 -17.92
CA LEU A 32 17.69 8.85 -17.34
C LEU A 32 17.22 10.20 -17.89
N ASN A 33 16.68 10.23 -19.11
CA ASN A 33 16.28 11.47 -19.78
C ASN A 33 14.77 11.64 -19.89
N ALA A 34 13.97 10.63 -19.58
CA ALA A 34 12.54 10.64 -19.84
C ALA A 34 11.66 10.54 -18.59
N GLY A 35 12.19 10.02 -17.50
CA GLY A 35 11.43 9.78 -16.27
C GLY A 35 11.31 8.31 -15.92
N ALA A 36 10.44 8.00 -14.98
CA ALA A 36 10.18 6.64 -14.52
C ALA A 36 8.70 6.32 -14.67
N THR A 37 8.40 5.07 -15.02
CA THR A 37 7.04 4.54 -15.00
C THR A 37 6.91 3.59 -13.83
N ALA A 38 5.90 3.81 -13.01
CA ALA A 38 5.60 2.99 -11.84
C ALA A 38 4.29 2.25 -12.05
N TYR A 39 4.22 1.06 -11.48
CA TYR A 39 2.97 0.32 -11.29
C TYR A 39 2.49 0.56 -9.88
N TYR A 40 1.23 0.90 -9.70
CA TYR A 40 0.65 1.10 -8.37
C TYR A 40 -0.53 0.17 -8.14
N ASP A 41 -0.76 -0.14 -6.86
CA ASP A 41 -1.91 -0.90 -6.39
C ASP A 41 -2.45 -0.25 -5.13
N LEU A 42 -3.75 0.02 -5.12
CA LEU A 42 -4.43 0.60 -3.97
C LEU A 42 -5.02 -0.52 -3.12
N GLN A 43 -4.69 -0.51 -1.84
CA GLN A 43 -4.96 -1.61 -0.94
C GLN A 43 -5.66 -1.14 0.33
N LYS A 44 -6.41 -2.04 0.94
CA LYS A 44 -6.94 -1.89 2.30
C LYS A 44 -6.15 -2.78 3.24
N ILE A 45 -5.61 -2.20 4.29
CA ILE A 45 -4.98 -2.92 5.38
C ILE A 45 -5.93 -2.94 6.57
N GLU A 46 -6.16 -4.12 7.10
CA GLU A 46 -7.04 -4.33 8.23
C GLU A 46 -6.33 -5.16 9.30
N THR A 47 -6.29 -4.64 10.53
CA THR A 47 -5.76 -5.38 11.67
C THR A 47 -6.88 -6.23 12.24
N VAL A 48 -6.59 -7.52 12.39
CA VAL A 48 -7.56 -8.49 12.91
C VAL A 48 -6.97 -9.25 14.09
N ALA A 49 -7.83 -9.62 15.04
CA ALA A 49 -7.47 -10.51 16.12
C ALA A 49 -7.47 -11.95 15.60
N MET A 50 -6.36 -12.64 15.80
CA MET A 50 -6.18 -14.04 15.41
C MET A 50 -5.89 -14.88 16.65
N THR A 51 -6.18 -16.18 16.58
CA THR A 51 -5.89 -17.12 17.64
C THR A 51 -5.04 -18.27 17.11
N ARG A 52 -4.21 -18.82 17.98
CA ARG A 52 -3.42 -20.02 17.71
C ARG A 52 -3.36 -20.90 18.92
N PRO A 53 -3.17 -22.23 18.75
CA PRO A 53 -2.96 -23.12 19.88
C PRO A 53 -1.72 -22.73 20.70
N SER A 54 -1.82 -22.81 22.01
CA SER A 54 -0.70 -22.56 22.92
C SER A 54 -0.75 -23.56 24.09
N ILE A 55 0.29 -23.51 24.93
CA ILE A 55 0.37 -24.32 26.16
C ILE A 55 0.34 -23.37 27.35
N ASN A 56 -0.60 -23.57 28.26
CA ASN A 56 -0.66 -22.82 29.52
C ASN A 56 0.55 -23.15 30.43
N PRO A 57 0.89 -22.26 31.38
CA PRO A 57 2.00 -22.52 32.30
C PRO A 57 1.87 -23.81 33.10
N ASP A 58 0.65 -24.32 33.31
CA ASP A 58 0.39 -25.59 33.99
C ASP A 58 0.48 -26.83 33.07
N GLY A 59 0.83 -26.65 31.79
CA GLY A 59 0.97 -27.69 30.80
C GLY A 59 -0.32 -28.09 30.08
N THR A 60 -1.44 -27.45 30.38
CA THR A 60 -2.71 -27.70 29.66
C THR A 60 -2.80 -26.97 28.35
N PRO A 61 -3.56 -27.53 27.38
CA PRO A 61 -3.82 -26.82 26.11
C PRO A 61 -4.56 -25.50 26.32
N GLY A 62 -4.15 -24.48 25.61
CA GLY A 62 -4.80 -23.16 25.63
C GLY A 62 -4.83 -22.52 24.27
N VAL A 63 -5.20 -21.24 24.23
CA VAL A 63 -5.28 -20.43 23.02
C VAL A 63 -4.62 -19.10 23.29
N GLU A 64 -3.75 -18.70 22.38
CA GLU A 64 -3.10 -17.39 22.40
C GLU A 64 -3.74 -16.48 21.34
N THR A 65 -4.06 -15.26 21.75
CA THR A 65 -4.57 -14.23 20.85
C THR A 65 -3.42 -13.34 20.41
N TYR A 66 -3.32 -13.05 19.11
CA TYR A 66 -2.33 -12.14 18.55
C TYR A 66 -2.95 -11.29 17.47
N SER A 67 -2.29 -10.17 17.14
CA SER A 67 -2.73 -9.28 16.07
C SER A 67 -2.10 -9.71 14.75
N GLY A 68 -2.94 -9.87 13.73
CA GLY A 68 -2.54 -10.11 12.37
C GLY A 68 -2.97 -8.96 11.46
N VAL A 69 -2.47 -8.95 10.23
CA VAL A 69 -2.81 -7.95 9.24
C VAL A 69 -3.30 -8.64 7.97
N ASN A 70 -4.48 -8.25 7.51
CA ASN A 70 -4.99 -8.65 6.21
C ASN A 70 -4.83 -7.51 5.20
N THR A 71 -4.37 -7.86 4.00
CA THR A 71 -4.24 -6.93 2.89
C THR A 71 -5.24 -7.30 1.80
N PHE A 72 -6.07 -6.34 1.41
CA PHE A 72 -7.07 -6.53 0.37
C PHE A 72 -6.72 -5.67 -0.83
N SER A 73 -6.64 -6.28 -2.01
CA SER A 73 -6.51 -5.59 -3.29
C SER A 73 -7.81 -5.72 -4.06
N TYR A 74 -8.30 -4.60 -4.61
CA TYR A 74 -9.60 -4.55 -5.28
C TYR A 74 -9.47 -4.31 -6.79
N GLY A 75 -8.30 -4.51 -7.36
CA GLY A 75 -8.06 -4.24 -8.77
C GLY A 75 -7.94 -2.75 -9.10
N LEU A 76 -7.77 -1.90 -8.10
CA LEU A 76 -7.53 -0.47 -8.26
C LEU A 76 -6.03 -0.24 -8.51
N ALA A 77 -5.56 -0.63 -9.67
CA ALA A 77 -4.14 -0.65 -10.02
C ALA A 77 -3.95 -0.04 -11.41
N GLY A 78 -2.73 0.40 -11.69
CA GLY A 78 -2.40 0.96 -13.00
C GLY A 78 -0.95 1.40 -13.08
N ASN A 79 -0.64 2.12 -14.14
CA ASN A 79 0.67 2.70 -14.37
C ASN A 79 0.59 4.22 -14.26
N ILE A 80 1.63 4.82 -13.70
CA ILE A 80 1.77 6.26 -13.59
C ILE A 80 3.22 6.64 -13.83
N SER A 81 3.45 7.77 -14.49
CA SER A 81 4.79 8.24 -14.82
C SER A 81 5.21 9.37 -13.90
N LEU A 82 6.49 9.34 -13.49
CA LEU A 82 7.16 10.40 -12.76
C LEU A 82 8.13 11.10 -13.71
N THR A 83 7.93 12.39 -13.92
CA THR A 83 8.70 13.18 -14.90
C THR A 83 9.13 14.52 -14.32
N GLY A 84 10.00 15.22 -15.05
CA GLY A 84 10.43 16.57 -14.69
C GLY A 84 11.15 16.64 -13.36
N ASN A 85 10.81 17.66 -12.55
CA ASN A 85 11.45 17.89 -11.25
C ASN A 85 11.21 16.75 -10.27
N GLN A 86 10.06 16.10 -10.30
CA GLN A 86 9.76 14.96 -9.46
C GLN A 86 10.71 13.80 -9.76
N PHE A 87 10.99 13.54 -11.02
CA PHE A 87 11.97 12.53 -11.42
C PHE A 87 13.39 12.94 -11.03
N SER A 88 13.78 14.18 -11.32
CA SER A 88 15.12 14.68 -11.01
C SER A 88 15.44 14.68 -9.51
N ASN A 89 14.44 14.95 -8.67
CA ASN A 89 14.60 15.02 -7.23
C ASN A 89 14.52 13.66 -6.54
N TRP A 90 14.13 12.61 -7.25
CA TRP A 90 14.01 11.29 -6.66
C TRP A 90 15.37 10.76 -6.17
N GLY A 91 16.39 10.79 -7.02
CA GLY A 91 17.71 10.21 -6.70
C GLY A 91 17.58 8.75 -6.28
N THR A 92 17.90 8.46 -5.02
CA THR A 92 17.76 7.13 -4.41
C THR A 92 16.73 7.11 -3.26
N ASN A 93 15.92 8.15 -3.13
CA ASN A 93 14.96 8.28 -2.04
C ASN A 93 13.61 7.68 -2.43
N ASP A 94 13.39 6.43 -2.05
CA ASP A 94 12.15 5.71 -2.36
C ASP A 94 10.93 6.33 -1.66
N ASP A 95 11.09 6.90 -0.48
CA ASP A 95 9.99 7.60 0.21
C ASP A 95 9.54 8.81 -0.58
N TYR A 96 10.46 9.58 -1.13
CA TYR A 96 10.13 10.69 -2.02
C TYR A 96 9.38 10.21 -3.26
N PHE A 97 9.85 9.13 -3.88
CA PHE A 97 9.21 8.56 -5.07
C PHE A 97 7.77 8.15 -4.80
N VAL A 98 7.51 7.37 -3.76
CA VAL A 98 6.17 6.89 -3.45
C VAL A 98 5.24 8.03 -3.01
N ASN A 99 5.76 9.04 -2.32
CA ASN A 99 4.98 10.23 -1.96
C ASN A 99 4.57 11.04 -3.19
N CYS A 100 5.44 11.19 -4.19
CA CYS A 100 5.10 11.83 -5.45
C CYS A 100 4.01 11.07 -6.21
N ILE A 101 4.08 9.74 -6.24
CA ILE A 101 3.05 8.92 -6.87
C ILE A 101 1.71 9.10 -6.15
N ALA A 102 1.69 9.08 -4.83
CA ALA A 102 0.48 9.31 -4.04
C ALA A 102 -0.14 10.67 -4.36
N THR A 103 0.67 11.73 -4.38
CA THR A 103 0.22 13.09 -4.70
C THR A 103 -0.34 13.17 -6.12
N ASN A 104 0.32 12.56 -7.09
CA ASN A 104 -0.14 12.54 -8.48
C ASN A 104 -1.46 11.78 -8.66
N LEU A 105 -1.74 10.81 -7.78
CA LEU A 105 -3.01 10.08 -7.74
C LEU A 105 -4.10 10.80 -6.94
N GLY A 106 -3.80 11.94 -6.35
CA GLY A 106 -4.74 12.67 -5.49
C GLY A 106 -4.91 12.06 -4.09
N LEU A 107 -3.96 11.27 -3.64
CA LEU A 107 -3.96 10.64 -2.32
C LEU A 107 -3.14 11.47 -1.33
N THR A 108 -3.47 11.37 -0.05
CA THR A 108 -2.77 12.09 1.02
C THR A 108 -1.98 11.09 1.86
N PRO A 109 -0.64 11.09 1.79
CA PRO A 109 0.20 10.28 2.67
C PRO A 109 0.03 10.68 4.14
N ILE A 110 0.12 9.71 5.00
CA ILE A 110 0.09 9.92 6.45
C ILE A 110 1.50 10.18 6.99
#